data_c67015927fe6b728885d16677ea7773d
#
_entry.id   c67015927fe6b728885d16677ea7773d
#
_cell.length_a   1.000
_cell.length_b   1.000
_cell.length_c   1.000
_cell.angle_alpha   90.00
_cell.angle_beta   90.00
_cell.angle_gamma   90.00
#
_symmetry.space_group_name_H-M   'P 1'
#
loop_
_entity.id
_entity.type
_entity.pdbx_description
1 polymer ?
#
loop_
_entity_poly.entity_id
_entity_poly.type
_entity_poly.pdbx_seq_one_letter_code
_entity_poly.pdbx_strand_id
1 'polypeptide(L)'
;MKVAIVGASGAVGQEFLRILAERNFPIDELVLFGSSRSAGRKYTFKGKEYEVKLLQHNDDFKDIDIAFVSAGGSTSAEFADTITKYGTVMIDNSSQFRMEKDVPLVVPEINAEDALTRPRGIIANPNCTTIMMVVVLNPIEKLSHIKRVRISSYQSASGAGAAAMQELQQQYKEIIETGEAETISKFPHQLAYNVIPQIDKMTETDYTKEEMKMFYETQKIMHSDVRTSATCVRVSSLRSHSEAVWIETEKPLEVAEIRKVLEAAPGVTLVDDPQNYVYPMPLESAGKDDVYVGRIRKDLADENGTTLWLTGDQIRKGAALNAVQIAEYLIKVGNVK
;
A
#
# COMPACT_ATOMS: atom_id res chain seq x y z
N MET A 1 21.05 -13.87 -2.90
CA MET A 1 19.99 -13.98 -3.91
C MET A 1 20.08 -12.86 -4.94
N LYS A 2 19.54 -13.07 -6.13
CA LYS A 2 19.48 -12.07 -7.21
C LYS A 2 18.09 -11.45 -7.26
N VAL A 3 18.02 -10.12 -7.14
CA VAL A 3 16.76 -9.37 -7.02
C VAL A 3 16.62 -8.38 -8.17
N ALA A 4 15.41 -8.27 -8.72
CA ALA A 4 15.06 -7.25 -9.69
C ALA A 4 14.06 -6.23 -9.11
N ILE A 5 14.17 -4.98 -9.55
CA ILE A 5 13.16 -3.94 -9.32
C ILE A 5 12.69 -3.44 -10.69
N VAL A 6 11.42 -3.68 -11.02
CA VAL A 6 10.77 -3.19 -12.25
C VAL A 6 9.98 -1.92 -11.91
N GLY A 7 10.29 -0.83 -12.60
CA GLY A 7 9.79 0.51 -12.26
C GLY A 7 10.67 1.24 -11.25
N ALA A 8 11.97 0.95 -11.25
CA ALA A 8 12.95 1.46 -10.29
C ALA A 8 12.97 2.99 -10.13
N SER A 9 12.64 3.75 -11.18
CA SER A 9 12.64 5.22 -11.17
C SER A 9 11.37 5.85 -10.57
N GLY A 10 10.35 5.05 -10.25
CA GLY A 10 9.11 5.50 -9.61
C GLY A 10 9.26 5.74 -8.11
N ALA A 11 8.27 6.38 -7.48
CA ALA A 11 8.30 6.64 -6.04
C ALA A 11 8.43 5.36 -5.21
N VAL A 12 7.66 4.31 -5.54
CA VAL A 12 7.73 3.00 -4.89
C VAL A 12 9.03 2.28 -5.22
N GLY A 13 9.54 2.40 -6.48
CA GLY A 13 10.82 1.82 -6.89
C GLY A 13 12.00 2.37 -6.08
N GLN A 14 11.99 3.67 -5.83
CA GLN A 14 13.01 4.32 -4.99
C GLN A 14 12.86 3.93 -3.50
N GLU A 15 11.64 3.74 -3.03
CA GLU A 15 11.40 3.26 -1.67
C GLU A 15 11.83 1.79 -1.49
N PHE A 16 11.69 0.93 -2.52
CA PHE A 16 12.28 -0.41 -2.48
C PHE A 16 13.79 -0.37 -2.21
N LEU A 17 14.54 0.46 -2.94
CA LEU A 17 15.98 0.59 -2.71
C LEU A 17 16.30 0.98 -1.28
N ARG A 18 15.52 1.91 -0.70
CA ARG A 18 15.68 2.37 0.67
C ARG A 18 15.40 1.28 1.68
N ILE A 19 14.22 0.65 1.58
CA ILE A 19 13.76 -0.40 2.52
C ILE A 19 14.67 -1.63 2.47
N LEU A 20 15.05 -2.09 1.28
CA LEU A 20 15.96 -3.23 1.10
C LEU A 20 17.33 -2.97 1.73
N ALA A 21 17.82 -1.71 1.71
CA ALA A 21 19.04 -1.32 2.38
C ALA A 21 18.88 -1.26 3.91
N GLU A 22 17.83 -0.60 4.41
CA GLU A 22 17.52 -0.44 5.84
C GLU A 22 17.32 -1.80 6.53
N ARG A 23 16.65 -2.73 5.87
CA ARG A 23 16.33 -4.07 6.39
C ARG A 23 17.46 -5.09 6.16
N ASN A 24 18.58 -4.67 5.57
CA ASN A 24 19.68 -5.56 5.21
C ASN A 24 19.23 -6.80 4.42
N PHE A 25 18.27 -6.60 3.51
CA PHE A 25 17.75 -7.68 2.69
C PHE A 25 18.90 -8.43 1.97
N PRO A 26 18.89 -9.78 1.89
CA PRO A 26 20.02 -10.58 1.42
C PRO A 26 20.16 -10.54 -0.12
N ILE A 27 20.74 -9.47 -0.64
CA ILE A 27 20.96 -9.25 -2.08
C ILE A 27 22.44 -9.42 -2.41
N ASP A 28 22.75 -10.39 -3.28
CA ASP A 28 24.09 -10.57 -3.87
C ASP A 28 24.18 -9.78 -5.19
N GLU A 29 23.11 -9.76 -5.98
CA GLU A 29 23.01 -9.03 -7.24
C GLU A 29 21.67 -8.29 -7.33
N LEU A 30 21.72 -7.00 -7.69
CA LEU A 30 20.54 -6.16 -7.93
C LEU A 30 20.47 -5.76 -9.40
N VAL A 31 19.30 -5.90 -10.01
CA VAL A 31 19.02 -5.46 -11.37
C VAL A 31 17.87 -4.48 -11.36
N LEU A 32 18.04 -3.32 -12.01
CA LEU A 32 17.00 -2.29 -12.10
C LEU A 32 16.45 -2.25 -13.52
N PHE A 33 15.11 -2.27 -13.62
CA PHE A 33 14.42 -2.15 -14.91
C PHE A 33 13.47 -0.96 -14.94
N GLY A 34 13.32 -0.37 -16.12
CA GLY A 34 12.41 0.73 -16.35
C GLY A 34 12.01 0.88 -17.82
N SER A 35 11.18 1.89 -18.10
CA SER A 35 10.80 2.26 -19.47
C SER A 35 11.94 2.98 -20.19
N SER A 36 11.76 3.21 -21.51
CA SER A 36 12.71 3.99 -22.33
C SER A 36 13.02 5.39 -21.77
N ARG A 37 12.09 5.99 -21.02
CA ARG A 37 12.28 7.30 -20.36
C ARG A 37 13.25 7.26 -19.18
N SER A 38 13.48 6.09 -18.62
CA SER A 38 14.30 5.90 -17.42
C SER A 38 15.51 5.01 -17.62
N ALA A 39 15.59 4.27 -18.72
CA ALA A 39 16.76 3.49 -19.09
C ALA A 39 18.01 4.37 -19.16
N GLY A 40 19.14 3.85 -18.67
CA GLY A 40 20.41 4.58 -18.54
C GLY A 40 20.53 5.47 -17.29
N ARG A 41 19.45 5.72 -16.55
CA ARG A 41 19.55 6.41 -15.25
C ARG A 41 20.27 5.52 -14.25
N LYS A 42 21.01 6.15 -13.35
CA LYS A 42 21.76 5.45 -12.31
C LYS A 42 21.20 5.77 -10.94
N TYR A 43 21.18 4.76 -10.08
CA TYR A 43 20.77 4.87 -8.69
C TYR A 43 21.79 4.17 -7.78
N THR A 44 22.02 4.74 -6.62
CA THR A 44 22.95 4.17 -5.62
C THR A 44 22.20 3.24 -4.68
N PHE A 45 22.72 2.03 -4.50
CA PHE A 45 22.28 1.08 -3.49
C PHE A 45 23.47 0.54 -2.72
N LYS A 46 23.48 0.68 -1.40
CA LYS A 46 24.61 0.27 -0.50
C LYS A 46 25.97 0.73 -1.03
N GLY A 47 26.07 1.98 -1.50
CA GLY A 47 27.31 2.60 -1.98
C GLY A 47 27.77 2.22 -3.39
N LYS A 48 27.03 1.35 -4.09
CA LYS A 48 27.32 0.96 -5.48
C LYS A 48 26.27 1.55 -6.43
N GLU A 49 26.71 2.02 -7.61
CA GLU A 49 25.81 2.49 -8.67
C GLU A 49 25.25 1.33 -9.49
N TYR A 50 23.94 1.41 -9.79
CA TYR A 50 23.22 0.49 -10.65
C TYR A 50 22.50 1.26 -11.72
N GLU A 51 22.70 0.85 -12.97
CA GLU A 51 22.05 1.45 -14.13
C GLU A 51 20.70 0.78 -14.40
N VAL A 52 19.69 1.58 -14.70
CA VAL A 52 18.36 1.10 -15.09
C VAL A 52 18.42 0.55 -16.51
N LYS A 53 18.17 -0.74 -16.66
CA LYS A 53 18.01 -1.40 -17.96
C LYS A 53 16.62 -1.13 -18.54
N LEU A 54 16.52 -1.12 -19.86
CA LEU A 54 15.22 -1.12 -20.53
C LEU A 54 14.50 -2.45 -20.28
N LEU A 55 13.26 -2.41 -19.81
CA LEU A 55 12.42 -3.61 -19.69
C LEU A 55 12.02 -4.10 -21.09
N GLN A 56 12.33 -5.35 -21.42
CA GLN A 56 12.11 -5.95 -22.73
C GLN A 56 11.74 -7.44 -22.60
N HIS A 57 11.12 -8.00 -23.64
CA HIS A 57 10.89 -9.44 -23.75
C HIS A 57 12.18 -10.16 -24.16
N ASN A 58 12.98 -10.50 -23.17
CA ASN A 58 14.25 -11.19 -23.34
C ASN A 58 14.52 -12.13 -22.14
N ASP A 59 15.75 -12.62 -22.02
CA ASP A 59 16.13 -13.56 -20.97
C ASP A 59 16.80 -12.88 -19.74
N ASP A 60 16.62 -11.56 -19.55
CA ASP A 60 17.22 -10.80 -18.43
C ASP A 60 16.71 -11.26 -17.04
N PHE A 61 15.58 -11.96 -16.98
CA PHE A 61 15.04 -12.53 -15.73
C PHE A 61 15.55 -13.96 -15.44
N LYS A 62 16.39 -14.51 -16.30
CA LYS A 62 17.07 -15.77 -16.00
C LYS A 62 17.95 -15.59 -14.76
N ASP A 63 17.83 -16.54 -13.84
CA ASP A 63 18.54 -16.54 -12.55
C ASP A 63 18.15 -15.42 -11.57
N ILE A 64 17.06 -14.68 -11.81
CA ILE A 64 16.48 -13.77 -10.83
C ILE A 64 15.56 -14.55 -9.90
N ASP A 65 15.79 -14.44 -8.58
CA ASP A 65 14.99 -15.14 -7.58
C ASP A 65 13.67 -14.40 -7.33
N ILE A 66 13.73 -13.07 -7.11
CA ILE A 66 12.56 -12.22 -6.82
C ILE A 66 12.58 -10.97 -7.69
N ALA A 67 11.43 -10.60 -8.24
CA ALA A 67 11.20 -9.34 -8.93
C ALA A 67 10.10 -8.52 -8.21
N PHE A 68 10.48 -7.36 -7.65
CA PHE A 68 9.54 -6.36 -7.15
C PHE A 68 9.07 -5.49 -8.31
N VAL A 69 7.76 -5.52 -8.61
CA VAL A 69 7.18 -4.83 -9.77
C VAL A 69 6.28 -3.68 -9.34
N SER A 70 6.61 -2.47 -9.78
CA SER A 70 5.81 -1.26 -9.55
C SER A 70 5.88 -0.35 -10.78
N ALA A 71 5.34 -0.84 -11.90
CA ALA A 71 5.40 -0.17 -13.21
C ALA A 71 4.01 0.11 -13.81
N GLY A 72 2.94 -0.13 -13.06
CA GLY A 72 1.54 0.00 -13.47
C GLY A 72 0.96 -1.27 -14.09
N GLY A 73 -0.39 -1.38 -14.08
CA GLY A 73 -1.10 -2.60 -14.44
C GLY A 73 -0.84 -3.09 -15.86
N SER A 74 -0.80 -2.19 -16.86
CA SER A 74 -0.50 -2.55 -18.25
C SER A 74 0.88 -3.18 -18.41
N THR A 75 1.89 -2.63 -17.76
CA THR A 75 3.25 -3.18 -17.77
C THR A 75 3.31 -4.52 -17.04
N SER A 76 2.62 -4.64 -15.90
CA SER A 76 2.55 -5.92 -15.18
C SER A 76 1.88 -7.00 -16.04
N ALA A 77 0.76 -6.68 -16.71
CA ALA A 77 0.08 -7.62 -17.62
C ALA A 77 0.97 -8.04 -18.80
N GLU A 78 1.67 -7.09 -19.42
CA GLU A 78 2.53 -7.32 -20.60
C GLU A 78 3.75 -8.20 -20.25
N PHE A 79 4.39 -7.94 -19.11
CA PHE A 79 5.68 -8.56 -18.79
C PHE A 79 5.61 -9.71 -17.79
N ALA A 80 4.45 -10.04 -17.22
CA ALA A 80 4.33 -11.08 -16.20
C ALA A 80 4.94 -12.42 -16.64
N ASP A 81 4.58 -12.90 -17.82
CA ASP A 81 5.10 -14.17 -18.36
C ASP A 81 6.60 -14.11 -18.63
N THR A 82 7.13 -12.96 -19.06
CA THR A 82 8.57 -12.75 -19.24
C THR A 82 9.30 -12.80 -17.91
N ILE A 83 8.76 -12.18 -16.87
CA ILE A 83 9.36 -12.13 -15.53
C ILE A 83 9.35 -13.51 -14.90
N THR A 84 8.25 -14.25 -14.98
CA THR A 84 8.09 -15.53 -14.30
C THR A 84 8.62 -16.74 -15.10
N LYS A 85 8.99 -16.55 -16.36
CA LYS A 85 9.41 -17.59 -17.32
C LYS A 85 10.43 -18.58 -16.75
N TYR A 86 11.35 -18.11 -15.94
CA TYR A 86 12.47 -18.91 -15.41
C TYR A 86 12.31 -19.25 -13.91
N GLY A 87 11.12 -19.08 -13.35
CA GLY A 87 10.83 -19.37 -11.95
C GLY A 87 11.05 -18.18 -11.00
N THR A 88 11.31 -17.00 -11.53
CA THR A 88 11.34 -15.76 -10.74
C THR A 88 10.00 -15.54 -10.04
N VAL A 89 10.02 -15.27 -8.74
CA VAL A 89 8.81 -14.85 -8.00
C VAL A 89 8.56 -13.37 -8.27
N MET A 90 7.45 -13.07 -8.92
CA MET A 90 6.99 -11.72 -9.18
C MET A 90 6.10 -11.23 -8.04
N ILE A 91 6.49 -10.17 -7.33
CA ILE A 91 5.65 -9.48 -6.33
C ILE A 91 5.18 -8.17 -6.96
N ASP A 92 3.90 -8.12 -7.32
CA ASP A 92 3.31 -7.03 -8.12
C ASP A 92 2.52 -6.03 -7.28
N ASN A 93 2.91 -4.76 -7.30
CA ASN A 93 2.20 -3.67 -6.62
C ASN A 93 1.02 -3.10 -7.42
N SER A 94 0.86 -3.49 -8.69
CA SER A 94 -0.26 -3.02 -9.49
C SER A 94 -1.59 -3.69 -9.09
N SER A 95 -2.70 -3.16 -9.61
CA SER A 95 -4.01 -3.79 -9.39
C SER A 95 -4.32 -4.92 -10.37
N GLN A 96 -3.39 -5.25 -11.28
CA GLN A 96 -3.65 -6.14 -12.42
C GLN A 96 -4.10 -7.54 -11.99
N PHE A 97 -3.41 -8.13 -11.03
CA PHE A 97 -3.60 -9.53 -10.66
C PHE A 97 -4.33 -9.75 -9.33
N ARG A 98 -4.66 -8.67 -8.61
CA ARG A 98 -5.17 -8.76 -7.23
C ARG A 98 -6.41 -9.64 -7.07
N MET A 99 -7.33 -9.60 -8.04
CA MET A 99 -8.57 -10.36 -7.99
C MET A 99 -8.57 -11.65 -8.81
N GLU A 100 -7.43 -12.00 -9.43
CA GLU A 100 -7.26 -13.29 -10.10
C GLU A 100 -7.28 -14.43 -9.07
N LYS A 101 -7.99 -15.52 -9.40
CA LYS A 101 -8.18 -16.64 -8.45
C LYS A 101 -6.89 -17.44 -8.18
N ASP A 102 -6.01 -17.48 -9.17
CA ASP A 102 -4.73 -18.18 -9.17
C ASP A 102 -3.54 -17.31 -8.76
N VAL A 103 -3.81 -16.09 -8.26
CA VAL A 103 -2.81 -15.18 -7.73
C VAL A 103 -3.16 -14.81 -6.27
N PRO A 104 -2.32 -15.14 -5.29
CA PRO A 104 -2.54 -14.75 -3.91
C PRO A 104 -2.39 -13.24 -3.72
N LEU A 105 -3.22 -12.67 -2.86
CA LEU A 105 -3.22 -11.27 -2.46
C LEU A 105 -2.79 -11.20 -0.99
N VAL A 106 -1.59 -10.69 -0.70
CA VAL A 106 -0.94 -10.98 0.58
C VAL A 106 -0.61 -9.73 1.40
N VAL A 107 -1.00 -9.80 2.67
CA VAL A 107 -0.53 -8.93 3.76
C VAL A 107 0.09 -9.83 4.83
N PRO A 108 1.42 -9.81 5.03
CA PRO A 108 2.12 -10.81 5.85
C PRO A 108 1.63 -10.93 7.29
N GLU A 109 1.10 -9.88 7.89
CA GLU A 109 0.53 -9.90 9.25
C GLU A 109 -0.79 -10.66 9.34
N ILE A 110 -1.39 -11.03 8.19
CA ILE A 110 -2.74 -11.63 8.13
C ILE A 110 -2.70 -13.01 7.49
N ASN A 111 -2.21 -13.09 6.25
CA ASN A 111 -2.32 -14.28 5.40
C ASN A 111 -1.00 -14.60 4.67
N ALA A 112 0.13 -14.51 5.35
CA ALA A 112 1.46 -14.77 4.77
C ALA A 112 1.56 -16.11 4.04
N GLU A 113 0.88 -17.15 4.56
CA GLU A 113 0.89 -18.52 4.01
C GLU A 113 0.28 -18.61 2.61
N ASP A 114 -0.63 -17.70 2.24
CA ASP A 114 -1.20 -17.67 0.89
C ASP A 114 -0.11 -17.47 -0.17
N ALA A 115 0.99 -16.80 0.16
CA ALA A 115 2.14 -16.61 -0.73
C ALA A 115 2.81 -17.91 -1.18
N LEU A 116 2.58 -19.01 -0.46
CA LEU A 116 3.15 -20.32 -0.79
C LEU A 116 2.43 -20.98 -1.99
N THR A 117 1.17 -20.60 -2.24
CA THR A 117 0.36 -21.11 -3.35
C THR A 117 0.26 -20.04 -4.45
N ARG A 118 1.21 -20.07 -5.39
CA ARG A 118 1.30 -19.09 -6.50
C ARG A 118 1.56 -19.79 -7.83
N PRO A 119 0.60 -20.49 -8.40
CA PRO A 119 0.82 -21.34 -9.59
C PRO A 119 1.35 -20.56 -10.81
N ARG A 120 1.13 -19.24 -10.87
CA ARG A 120 1.66 -18.37 -11.92
C ARG A 120 3.01 -17.73 -11.57
N GLY A 121 3.61 -18.05 -10.42
CA GLY A 121 4.82 -17.37 -9.95
C GLY A 121 4.59 -15.91 -9.52
N ILE A 122 3.32 -15.46 -9.45
CA ILE A 122 2.94 -14.08 -9.13
C ILE A 122 2.30 -14.03 -7.75
N ILE A 123 2.67 -13.00 -6.97
CA ILE A 123 2.01 -12.61 -5.72
C ILE A 123 1.57 -11.15 -5.90
N ALA A 124 0.30 -10.87 -5.66
CA ALA A 124 -0.21 -9.51 -5.71
C ALA A 124 -0.04 -8.82 -4.36
N ASN A 125 0.47 -7.60 -4.40
CA ASN A 125 0.54 -6.68 -3.27
C ASN A 125 -0.74 -5.81 -3.27
N PRO A 126 -1.50 -5.75 -2.16
CA PRO A 126 -2.79 -5.10 -2.14
C PRO A 126 -2.75 -3.57 -2.33
N ASN A 127 -3.94 -2.98 -2.41
CA ASN A 127 -4.13 -1.53 -2.38
C ASN A 127 -3.63 -0.93 -1.06
N CYS A 128 -3.04 0.26 -1.12
CA CYS A 128 -2.39 0.88 0.04
C CYS A 128 -3.34 1.17 1.19
N THR A 129 -4.54 1.67 0.93
CA THR A 129 -5.57 1.89 1.96
C THR A 129 -6.09 0.55 2.49
N THR A 130 -6.32 -0.43 1.63
CA THR A 130 -6.72 -1.77 2.07
C THR A 130 -5.67 -2.38 3.02
N ILE A 131 -4.37 -2.33 2.70
CA ILE A 131 -3.32 -2.87 3.57
C ILE A 131 -3.39 -2.26 4.97
N MET A 132 -3.44 -0.92 5.05
CA MET A 132 -3.45 -0.22 6.33
C MET A 132 -4.68 -0.58 7.16
N MET A 133 -5.85 -0.59 6.54
CA MET A 133 -7.10 -0.96 7.18
C MET A 133 -7.05 -2.40 7.73
N VAL A 134 -6.71 -3.39 6.89
CA VAL A 134 -6.78 -4.81 7.30
C VAL A 134 -5.74 -5.19 8.36
N VAL A 135 -4.59 -4.52 8.40
CA VAL A 135 -3.58 -4.71 9.47
C VAL A 135 -4.17 -4.37 10.84
N VAL A 136 -5.01 -3.34 10.91
CA VAL A 136 -5.70 -2.94 12.16
C VAL A 136 -6.96 -3.76 12.41
N LEU A 137 -7.69 -4.16 11.36
CA LEU A 137 -8.93 -4.94 11.53
C LEU A 137 -8.67 -6.38 11.95
N ASN A 138 -7.61 -7.03 11.46
CA ASN A 138 -7.35 -8.45 11.73
C ASN A 138 -7.22 -8.81 13.23
N PRO A 139 -6.52 -8.06 14.09
CA PRO A 139 -6.54 -8.33 15.54
C PRO A 139 -7.92 -8.18 16.16
N ILE A 140 -8.75 -7.27 15.67
CA ILE A 140 -10.13 -7.05 16.16
C ILE A 140 -11.05 -8.19 15.69
N GLU A 141 -10.91 -8.64 14.44
CA GLU A 141 -11.64 -9.79 13.89
C GLU A 141 -11.46 -11.05 14.73
N LYS A 142 -10.29 -11.25 15.34
CA LYS A 142 -10.01 -12.37 16.25
C LYS A 142 -10.73 -12.29 17.58
N LEU A 143 -11.20 -11.12 17.99
CA LEU A 143 -12.03 -10.93 19.19
C LEU A 143 -13.51 -11.19 18.88
N SER A 144 -13.99 -10.65 17.79
CA SER A 144 -15.36 -10.81 17.32
C SER A 144 -15.42 -10.55 15.83
N HIS A 145 -16.14 -11.39 15.08
CA HIS A 145 -16.30 -11.25 13.64
C HIS A 145 -16.82 -9.85 13.26
N ILE A 146 -16.13 -9.19 12.33
CA ILE A 146 -16.50 -7.88 11.80
C ILE A 146 -17.46 -8.07 10.63
N LYS A 147 -18.72 -7.73 10.86
CA LYS A 147 -19.78 -7.84 9.83
C LYS A 147 -19.71 -6.74 8.78
N ARG A 148 -19.40 -5.52 9.22
CA ARG A 148 -19.38 -4.33 8.37
C ARG A 148 -18.26 -3.39 8.73
N VAL A 149 -17.72 -2.76 7.68
CA VAL A 149 -16.78 -1.65 7.78
C VAL A 149 -17.32 -0.48 6.95
N ARG A 150 -17.38 0.70 7.54
CA ARG A 150 -17.56 1.95 6.81
C ARG A 150 -16.29 2.76 6.97
N ILE A 151 -15.76 3.29 5.88
CA ILE A 151 -14.48 3.97 5.88
C ILE A 151 -14.51 5.22 5.01
N SER A 152 -13.93 6.29 5.52
CA SER A 152 -13.53 7.45 4.73
C SER A 152 -12.01 7.54 4.75
N SER A 153 -11.38 7.45 3.58
CA SER A 153 -9.93 7.62 3.47
C SER A 153 -9.56 9.04 3.07
N TYR A 154 -8.48 9.54 3.65
CA TYR A 154 -7.88 10.85 3.38
C TYR A 154 -6.50 10.60 2.77
N GLN A 155 -6.47 10.53 1.44
CA GLN A 155 -5.29 10.04 0.71
C GLN A 155 -4.40 11.20 0.24
N SER A 156 -3.15 11.15 0.60
CA SER A 156 -2.12 12.12 0.21
C SER A 156 -1.79 12.08 -1.28
N ALA A 157 -1.20 13.16 -1.81
CA ALA A 157 -0.80 13.31 -3.20
C ALA A 157 0.16 12.21 -3.67
N SER A 158 1.03 11.71 -2.80
CA SER A 158 2.02 10.67 -3.11
C SER A 158 1.40 9.33 -3.55
N GLY A 159 0.14 9.05 -3.21
CA GLY A 159 -0.60 7.89 -3.74
C GLY A 159 -0.80 7.94 -5.26
N ALA A 160 -0.75 9.13 -5.87
CA ALA A 160 -0.77 9.33 -7.33
C ALA A 160 0.65 9.48 -7.92
N GLY A 161 1.70 9.24 -7.13
CA GLY A 161 3.10 9.20 -7.55
C GLY A 161 3.85 10.53 -7.40
N ALA A 162 5.15 10.51 -7.76
CA ALA A 162 6.05 11.65 -7.55
C ALA A 162 5.60 12.93 -8.28
N ALA A 163 5.07 12.80 -9.50
CA ALA A 163 4.60 13.95 -10.28
C ALA A 163 3.39 14.64 -9.62
N ALA A 164 2.52 13.89 -8.94
CA ALA A 164 1.39 14.45 -8.20
C ALA A 164 1.84 15.22 -6.93
N MET A 165 2.90 14.73 -6.28
CA MET A 165 3.52 15.47 -5.17
C MET A 165 4.12 16.80 -5.64
N GLN A 166 4.82 16.78 -6.78
CA GLN A 166 5.39 17.99 -7.39
C GLN A 166 4.30 18.97 -7.79
N GLU A 167 3.21 18.50 -8.39
CA GLU A 167 2.06 19.35 -8.74
C GLU A 167 1.47 20.03 -7.50
N LEU A 168 1.21 19.29 -6.41
CA LEU A 168 0.69 19.89 -5.17
C LEU A 168 1.64 20.97 -4.62
N GLN A 169 2.94 20.71 -4.60
CA GLN A 169 3.93 21.71 -4.16
C GLN A 169 3.95 22.93 -5.07
N GLN A 170 3.84 22.72 -6.38
CA GLN A 170 3.79 23.81 -7.36
C GLN A 170 2.51 24.66 -7.19
N GLN A 171 1.34 24.02 -6.98
CA GLN A 171 0.09 24.74 -6.71
C GLN A 171 0.20 25.64 -5.48
N TYR A 172 0.80 25.16 -4.37
CA TYR A 172 1.02 26.01 -3.20
C TYR A 172 1.90 27.22 -3.52
N LYS A 173 2.98 27.02 -4.28
CA LYS A 173 3.88 28.10 -4.69
C LYS A 173 3.15 29.11 -5.55
N GLU A 174 2.42 28.68 -6.58
CA GLU A 174 1.63 29.55 -7.47
C GLU A 174 0.60 30.38 -6.68
N ILE A 175 -0.17 29.76 -5.79
CA ILE A 175 -1.17 30.45 -4.98
C ILE A 175 -0.53 31.52 -4.08
N ILE A 176 0.64 31.27 -3.51
CA ILE A 176 1.35 32.24 -2.68
C ILE A 176 1.88 33.40 -3.52
N GLU A 177 2.36 33.12 -4.74
CA GLU A 177 2.97 34.13 -5.62
C GLU A 177 1.93 34.94 -6.42
N THR A 178 0.86 34.29 -6.90
CA THR A 178 -0.10 34.88 -7.85
C THR A 178 -1.54 34.95 -7.36
N GLY A 179 -1.88 34.22 -6.28
CA GLY A 179 -3.24 34.08 -5.76
C GLY A 179 -4.03 32.90 -6.35
N GLU A 180 -3.56 32.26 -7.41
CA GLU A 180 -4.26 31.17 -8.11
C GLU A 180 -3.32 30.01 -8.43
N ALA A 181 -3.90 28.79 -8.51
CA ALA A 181 -3.16 27.60 -8.98
C ALA A 181 -3.38 27.43 -10.50
N GLU A 182 -2.32 27.47 -11.27
CA GLU A 182 -2.34 27.29 -12.73
C GLU A 182 -2.00 25.83 -13.12
N THR A 183 -1.16 25.14 -12.33
CA THR A 183 -0.72 23.77 -12.60
C THR A 183 -1.76 22.77 -12.11
N ILE A 184 -2.64 22.32 -13.02
CA ILE A 184 -3.64 21.29 -12.78
C ILE A 184 -3.54 20.27 -13.93
N SER A 185 -2.84 19.16 -13.72
CA SER A 185 -2.57 18.16 -14.75
C SER A 185 -2.65 16.71 -14.30
N LYS A 186 -2.33 16.41 -13.03
CA LYS A 186 -2.39 15.07 -12.44
C LYS A 186 -3.69 14.83 -11.70
N PHE A 187 -4.22 15.87 -11.11
CA PHE A 187 -5.52 15.86 -10.46
C PHE A 187 -6.57 16.50 -11.36
N PRO A 188 -7.84 16.09 -11.26
CA PRO A 188 -8.94 16.68 -12.05
C PRO A 188 -9.26 18.13 -11.64
N HIS A 189 -8.82 18.55 -10.44
CA HIS A 189 -9.04 19.86 -9.83
C HIS A 189 -7.82 20.29 -9.05
N GLN A 190 -7.73 21.57 -8.72
CA GLN A 190 -6.78 22.08 -7.73
C GLN A 190 -6.90 21.25 -6.45
N LEU A 191 -5.75 20.79 -5.94
CA LEU A 191 -5.68 20.05 -4.68
C LEU A 191 -5.20 20.91 -3.51
N ALA A 192 -4.31 21.88 -3.75
CA ALA A 192 -3.87 22.81 -2.71
C ALA A 192 -5.07 23.52 -2.08
N TYR A 193 -5.17 23.48 -0.73
CA TYR A 193 -6.29 24.02 0.04
C TYR A 193 -7.67 23.39 -0.27
N ASN A 194 -7.70 22.17 -0.84
CA ASN A 194 -8.92 21.52 -1.27
C ASN A 194 -8.94 20.04 -0.87
N VAL A 195 -10.11 19.41 -1.01
CA VAL A 195 -10.34 17.98 -0.97
C VAL A 195 -11.11 17.55 -2.22
N ILE A 196 -10.71 16.42 -2.82
CA ILE A 196 -11.37 15.88 -4.01
C ILE A 196 -12.01 14.53 -3.63
N PRO A 197 -13.36 14.43 -3.58
CA PRO A 197 -14.06 13.23 -3.10
C PRO A 197 -14.17 12.16 -4.18
N GLN A 198 -13.12 11.96 -4.94
CA GLN A 198 -13.01 10.95 -5.98
C GLN A 198 -11.55 10.56 -6.20
N ILE A 199 -11.25 9.28 -6.09
CA ILE A 199 -9.96 8.71 -6.48
C ILE A 199 -10.24 7.58 -7.45
N ASP A 200 -9.56 7.61 -8.61
CA ASP A 200 -9.77 6.69 -9.74
C ASP A 200 -11.13 6.92 -10.45
N LYS A 201 -11.45 6.08 -11.43
CA LYS A 201 -12.65 6.17 -12.26
C LYS A 201 -13.88 5.60 -11.55
N MET A 202 -15.04 6.17 -11.81
CA MET A 202 -16.31 5.63 -11.37
C MET A 202 -16.59 4.27 -12.01
N THR A 203 -17.32 3.42 -11.29
CA THR A 203 -17.87 2.16 -11.75
C THR A 203 -19.39 2.29 -12.00
N GLU A 204 -20.02 1.24 -12.47
CA GLU A 204 -21.48 1.19 -12.69
C GLU A 204 -22.30 1.26 -11.39
N THR A 205 -21.67 1.08 -10.24
CA THR A 205 -22.30 1.14 -8.92
C THR A 205 -22.20 2.51 -8.26
N ASP A 206 -21.74 3.54 -8.98
CA ASP A 206 -21.45 4.88 -8.46
C ASP A 206 -20.35 4.91 -7.38
N TYR A 207 -19.65 3.81 -7.18
CA TYR A 207 -18.39 3.76 -6.43
C TYR A 207 -17.21 3.92 -7.38
N THR A 208 -16.11 4.48 -6.89
CA THR A 208 -14.87 4.52 -7.66
C THR A 208 -14.18 3.15 -7.67
N LYS A 209 -13.28 2.93 -8.64
CA LYS A 209 -12.43 1.73 -8.65
C LYS A 209 -11.58 1.61 -7.37
N GLU A 210 -11.14 2.74 -6.81
CA GLU A 210 -10.39 2.76 -5.55
C GLU A 210 -11.22 2.22 -4.38
N GLU A 211 -12.47 2.63 -4.27
CA GLU A 211 -13.42 2.17 -3.25
C GLU A 211 -13.77 0.69 -3.42
N MET A 212 -13.94 0.23 -4.65
CA MET A 212 -14.21 -1.18 -4.94
C MET A 212 -13.03 -2.10 -4.62
N LYS A 213 -11.77 -1.60 -4.70
CA LYS A 213 -10.61 -2.35 -4.21
C LYS A 213 -10.74 -2.65 -2.73
N MET A 214 -11.11 -1.67 -1.91
CA MET A 214 -11.30 -1.88 -0.48
C MET A 214 -12.38 -2.93 -0.17
N PHE A 215 -13.44 -2.97 -0.97
CA PHE A 215 -14.50 -3.97 -0.82
C PHE A 215 -14.00 -5.39 -1.12
N TYR A 216 -13.44 -5.62 -2.29
CA TYR A 216 -13.07 -6.97 -2.74
C TYR A 216 -11.77 -7.47 -2.10
N GLU A 217 -10.76 -6.62 -2.00
CA GLU A 217 -9.46 -7.00 -1.49
C GLU A 217 -9.52 -7.36 0.00
N THR A 218 -10.33 -6.63 0.81
CA THR A 218 -10.52 -6.93 2.23
C THR A 218 -11.03 -8.35 2.44
N GLN A 219 -12.06 -8.76 1.69
CA GLN A 219 -12.61 -10.12 1.78
C GLN A 219 -11.58 -11.18 1.41
N LYS A 220 -10.81 -10.94 0.33
CA LYS A 220 -9.81 -11.88 -0.15
C LYS A 220 -8.65 -12.04 0.84
N ILE A 221 -8.14 -10.95 1.42
CA ILE A 221 -7.02 -10.96 2.36
C ILE A 221 -7.42 -11.58 3.70
N MET A 222 -8.58 -11.18 4.23
CA MET A 222 -9.04 -11.64 5.55
C MET A 222 -9.74 -13.00 5.52
N HIS A 223 -9.94 -13.60 4.33
CA HIS A 223 -10.76 -14.81 4.15
C HIS A 223 -12.11 -14.72 4.87
N SER A 224 -12.75 -13.54 4.76
CA SER A 224 -13.94 -13.17 5.50
C SER A 224 -15.03 -12.62 4.56
N ASP A 225 -16.29 -12.70 4.97
CA ASP A 225 -17.43 -12.13 4.28
C ASP A 225 -17.73 -10.69 4.70
N VAL A 226 -16.80 -10.04 5.36
CA VAL A 226 -16.91 -8.64 5.82
C VAL A 226 -17.35 -7.70 4.70
N ARG A 227 -18.34 -6.88 4.99
CA ARG A 227 -18.89 -5.92 4.03
C ARG A 227 -18.29 -4.54 4.24
N THR A 228 -17.50 -4.10 3.28
CA THR A 228 -16.83 -2.79 3.32
C THR A 228 -17.53 -1.80 2.40
N SER A 229 -17.79 -0.58 2.90
CA SER A 229 -18.24 0.55 2.10
C SER A 229 -17.29 1.72 2.33
N ALA A 230 -16.72 2.26 1.26
CA ALA A 230 -15.68 3.28 1.33
C ALA A 230 -16.07 4.56 0.60
N THR A 231 -15.57 5.70 1.08
CA THR A 231 -15.46 6.95 0.33
C THR A 231 -14.00 7.37 0.32
N CYS A 232 -13.38 7.39 -0.85
CA CYS A 232 -11.97 7.71 -1.00
C CYS A 232 -11.76 9.15 -1.42
N VAL A 233 -11.10 9.93 -0.56
CA VAL A 233 -10.90 11.38 -0.74
C VAL A 233 -9.43 11.70 -0.92
N ARG A 234 -9.08 12.45 -1.96
CA ARG A 234 -7.76 13.03 -2.12
C ARG A 234 -7.66 14.32 -1.31
N VAL A 235 -6.63 14.42 -0.47
CA VAL A 235 -6.40 15.58 0.39
C VAL A 235 -5.05 16.24 0.11
N SER A 236 -4.93 17.51 0.50
CA SER A 236 -3.76 18.35 0.24
C SER A 236 -2.57 18.06 1.18
N SER A 237 -2.33 16.79 1.50
CA SER A 237 -1.11 16.34 2.17
C SER A 237 -0.15 15.68 1.18
N LEU A 238 1.16 15.78 1.43
CA LEU A 238 2.16 15.23 0.51
C LEU A 238 2.32 13.71 0.64
N ARG A 239 2.41 13.19 1.87
CA ARG A 239 2.74 11.79 2.15
C ARG A 239 1.95 11.30 3.37
N SER A 240 1.76 10.00 3.48
CA SER A 240 0.94 9.30 4.47
C SER A 240 -0.56 9.48 4.26
N HIS A 241 -1.30 8.39 4.33
CA HIS A 241 -2.76 8.39 4.26
C HIS A 241 -3.34 8.36 5.67
N SER A 242 -4.59 8.79 5.78
CA SER A 242 -5.38 8.64 7.00
C SER A 242 -6.71 7.99 6.67
N GLU A 243 -7.31 7.32 7.65
CA GLU A 243 -8.58 6.63 7.49
C GLU A 243 -9.43 6.79 8.75
N ALA A 244 -10.66 7.25 8.56
CA ALA A 244 -11.70 7.21 9.58
C ALA A 244 -12.52 5.92 9.35
N VAL A 245 -12.51 5.02 10.33
CA VAL A 245 -13.07 3.68 10.21
C VAL A 245 -14.15 3.45 11.26
N TRP A 246 -15.29 2.94 10.84
CA TRP A 246 -16.40 2.45 11.65
C TRP A 246 -16.56 0.97 11.39
N ILE A 247 -16.53 0.17 12.43
CA ILE A 247 -16.76 -1.28 12.36
C ILE A 247 -18.00 -1.66 13.14
N GLU A 248 -18.73 -2.65 12.65
CA GLU A 248 -19.79 -3.36 13.35
C GLU A 248 -19.33 -4.81 13.55
N THR A 249 -19.24 -5.25 14.79
CA THR A 249 -18.87 -6.62 15.15
C THR A 249 -20.10 -7.47 15.49
N GLU A 250 -19.95 -8.79 15.46
CA GLU A 250 -21.04 -9.71 15.83
C GLU A 250 -21.46 -9.55 17.29
N LYS A 251 -20.48 -9.33 18.18
CA LYS A 251 -20.67 -9.08 19.60
C LYS A 251 -20.05 -7.75 19.96
N PRO A 252 -20.62 -6.97 20.87
CA PRO A 252 -20.04 -5.72 21.34
C PRO A 252 -18.66 -5.99 21.96
N LEU A 253 -17.68 -5.14 21.64
CA LEU A 253 -16.34 -5.20 22.18
C LEU A 253 -16.07 -4.00 23.10
N GLU A 254 -15.36 -4.23 24.19
CA GLU A 254 -14.91 -3.13 25.03
C GLU A 254 -13.69 -2.43 24.43
N VAL A 255 -13.66 -1.09 24.50
CA VAL A 255 -12.54 -0.28 23.96
C VAL A 255 -11.20 -0.70 24.55
N ALA A 256 -11.18 -1.10 25.83
CA ALA A 256 -9.97 -1.57 26.48
C ALA A 256 -9.44 -2.89 25.90
N GLU A 257 -10.33 -3.80 25.48
CA GLU A 257 -9.94 -5.05 24.80
C GLU A 257 -9.36 -4.77 23.43
N ILE A 258 -9.99 -3.86 22.67
CA ILE A 258 -9.51 -3.44 21.36
C ILE A 258 -8.11 -2.80 21.46
N ARG A 259 -7.92 -1.86 22.41
CA ARG A 259 -6.60 -1.25 22.66
C ARG A 259 -5.54 -2.30 22.97
N LYS A 260 -5.85 -3.24 23.85
CA LYS A 260 -4.92 -4.31 24.26
C LYS A 260 -4.46 -5.17 23.08
N VAL A 261 -5.36 -5.58 22.20
CA VAL A 261 -4.97 -6.42 21.04
C VAL A 261 -4.22 -5.62 19.97
N LEU A 262 -4.55 -4.35 19.81
CA LEU A 262 -3.85 -3.46 18.87
C LEU A 262 -2.43 -3.11 19.36
N GLU A 263 -2.25 -2.90 20.66
CA GLU A 263 -0.92 -2.67 21.26
C GLU A 263 0.03 -3.87 21.06
N ALA A 264 -0.51 -5.08 21.03
CA ALA A 264 0.25 -6.32 20.83
C ALA A 264 0.36 -6.73 19.35
N ALA A 265 -0.33 -6.05 18.43
CA ALA A 265 -0.40 -6.46 17.03
C ALA A 265 0.87 -6.08 16.25
N PRO A 266 1.42 -7.01 15.45
CA PRO A 266 2.56 -6.69 14.59
C PRO A 266 2.17 -5.66 13.53
N GLY A 267 3.06 -4.71 13.24
CA GLY A 267 2.84 -3.66 12.24
C GLY A 267 1.85 -2.57 12.66
N VAL A 268 1.47 -2.54 13.96
CA VAL A 268 0.55 -1.55 14.53
C VAL A 268 1.24 -0.80 15.67
N THR A 269 1.12 0.52 15.68
CA THR A 269 1.51 1.38 16.80
C THR A 269 0.28 2.09 17.35
N LEU A 270 -0.06 1.81 18.62
CA LEU A 270 -1.16 2.48 19.32
C LEU A 270 -0.75 3.87 19.80
N VAL A 271 -1.50 4.91 19.39
CA VAL A 271 -1.33 6.32 19.78
C VAL A 271 -2.70 6.87 20.14
N ASP A 272 -3.15 6.71 21.41
CA ASP A 272 -4.55 6.97 21.77
C ASP A 272 -4.69 7.59 23.16
N ASP A 273 -4.25 8.84 23.30
CA ASP A 273 -4.50 9.71 24.46
C ASP A 273 -5.11 11.05 23.99
N PRO A 274 -6.37 11.04 23.52
CA PRO A 274 -7.01 12.20 22.94
C PRO A 274 -7.28 13.32 23.94
N GLN A 275 -7.29 13.04 25.24
CA GLN A 275 -7.45 14.07 26.30
C GLN A 275 -6.22 14.99 26.36
N ASN A 276 -5.05 14.46 25.99
CA ASN A 276 -3.80 15.19 25.91
C ASN A 276 -3.42 15.53 24.46
N TYR A 277 -4.37 15.48 23.50
CA TYR A 277 -4.16 15.76 22.08
C TYR A 277 -3.16 14.78 21.40
N VAL A 278 -2.99 13.58 21.93
CA VAL A 278 -2.10 12.54 21.39
C VAL A 278 -2.92 11.54 20.58
N TYR A 279 -2.76 11.59 19.26
CA TYR A 279 -3.43 10.72 18.29
C TYR A 279 -2.64 10.65 16.99
N PRO A 280 -2.84 9.65 16.13
CA PRO A 280 -2.07 9.50 14.90
C PRO A 280 -2.30 10.63 13.92
N MET A 281 -1.23 11.17 13.35
CA MET A 281 -1.27 12.19 12.30
C MET A 281 -0.39 11.81 11.11
N PRO A 282 -0.77 12.19 9.86
CA PRO A 282 -0.01 11.85 8.65
C PRO A 282 1.44 12.32 8.69
N LEU A 283 1.70 13.49 9.26
CA LEU A 283 3.03 14.07 9.34
C LEU A 283 3.99 13.19 10.17
N GLU A 284 3.48 12.56 11.22
CA GLU A 284 4.25 11.73 12.15
C GLU A 284 4.45 10.31 11.64
N SER A 285 3.48 9.77 10.90
CA SER A 285 3.55 8.42 10.32
C SER A 285 4.31 8.37 8.98
N ALA A 286 4.57 9.51 8.34
CA ALA A 286 5.34 9.57 7.11
C ALA A 286 6.77 9.07 7.32
N GLY A 287 7.22 8.13 6.48
CA GLY A 287 8.53 7.50 6.57
C GLY A 287 8.63 6.39 7.64
N LYS A 288 7.53 6.02 8.30
CA LYS A 288 7.47 4.95 9.30
C LYS A 288 6.90 3.65 8.71
N ASP A 289 7.23 2.54 9.36
CA ASP A 289 6.84 1.20 8.90
C ASP A 289 5.45 0.78 9.37
N ASP A 290 5.08 1.14 10.59
CA ASP A 290 3.83 0.72 11.21
C ASP A 290 2.63 1.54 10.73
N VAL A 291 1.44 0.95 10.87
CA VAL A 291 0.16 1.65 10.84
C VAL A 291 -0.13 2.16 12.26
N TYR A 292 -0.31 3.46 12.38
CA TYR A 292 -0.64 4.12 13.64
C TYR A 292 -2.15 4.16 13.83
N VAL A 293 -2.63 3.77 14.99
CA VAL A 293 -4.06 3.73 15.31
C VAL A 293 -4.37 4.46 16.60
N GLY A 294 -5.48 5.16 16.63
CA GLY A 294 -5.97 5.87 17.80
C GLY A 294 -7.42 6.35 17.63
N ARG A 295 -7.85 7.25 18.50
CA ARG A 295 -9.24 7.74 18.56
C ARG A 295 -10.26 6.60 18.66
N ILE A 296 -9.87 5.52 19.38
CA ILE A 296 -10.69 4.32 19.55
C ILE A 296 -11.79 4.61 20.56
N ARG A 297 -13.04 4.42 20.15
CA ARG A 297 -14.22 4.71 20.97
C ARG A 297 -15.44 3.91 20.52
N LYS A 298 -16.38 3.71 21.42
CA LYS A 298 -17.70 3.15 21.10
C LYS A 298 -18.40 4.04 20.05
N ASP A 299 -19.10 3.43 19.12
CA ASP A 299 -20.01 4.17 18.24
C ASP A 299 -21.26 4.57 19.04
N LEU A 300 -21.73 5.81 18.85
CA LEU A 300 -22.93 6.29 19.51
C LEU A 300 -24.22 5.86 18.78
N ALA A 301 -24.10 5.43 17.52
CA ALA A 301 -25.22 5.05 16.68
C ALA A 301 -25.44 3.53 16.60
N ASP A 302 -24.48 2.73 17.08
CA ASP A 302 -24.51 1.26 17.02
C ASP A 302 -23.86 0.66 18.26
N GLU A 303 -24.63 -0.12 19.04
CA GLU A 303 -24.13 -0.78 20.28
C GLU A 303 -23.02 -1.82 20.02
N ASN A 304 -22.99 -2.41 18.84
CA ASN A 304 -21.90 -3.29 18.41
C ASN A 304 -20.81 -2.54 17.63
N GLY A 305 -20.96 -1.22 17.55
CA GLY A 305 -20.10 -0.35 16.76
C GLY A 305 -18.86 0.14 17.51
N THR A 306 -17.76 0.22 16.79
CA THR A 306 -16.53 0.90 17.24
C THR A 306 -16.01 1.79 16.13
N THR A 307 -15.51 2.97 16.51
CA THR A 307 -14.87 3.88 15.58
C THR A 307 -13.41 4.07 15.96
N LEU A 308 -12.57 4.21 14.94
CA LEU A 308 -11.13 4.40 15.11
C LEU A 308 -10.56 5.26 13.98
N TRP A 309 -9.35 5.75 14.17
CA TRP A 309 -8.61 6.56 13.22
C TRP A 309 -7.24 5.95 13.00
N LEU A 310 -6.85 5.79 11.74
CA LEU A 310 -5.55 5.27 11.35
C LEU A 310 -4.76 6.28 10.55
N THR A 311 -3.43 6.17 10.61
CA THR A 311 -2.52 6.81 9.65
C THR A 311 -1.39 5.85 9.30
N GLY A 312 -0.89 5.91 8.08
CA GLY A 312 0.23 5.08 7.66
C GLY A 312 0.88 5.57 6.38
N ASP A 313 2.14 5.23 6.20
CA ASP A 313 2.87 5.58 5.00
C ASP A 313 2.52 4.63 3.85
N GLN A 314 1.72 5.13 2.90
CA GLN A 314 1.23 4.35 1.77
C GLN A 314 2.32 3.94 0.76
N ILE A 315 3.51 4.55 0.81
CA ILE A 315 4.65 4.14 -0.03
C ILE A 315 5.44 3.04 0.68
N ARG A 316 5.48 3.05 2.03
CA ARG A 316 6.13 2.02 2.85
C ARG A 316 5.17 0.86 3.09
N LYS A 317 4.47 0.82 4.21
CA LYS A 317 3.56 -0.30 4.54
C LYS A 317 2.48 -0.51 3.48
N GLY A 318 1.95 0.57 2.92
CA GLY A 318 0.94 0.48 1.86
C GLY A 318 1.45 -0.02 0.50
N ALA A 319 2.78 -0.18 0.30
CA ALA A 319 3.35 -0.61 -0.98
C ALA A 319 4.67 -1.37 -0.82
N ALA A 320 5.81 -0.65 -0.82
CA ALA A 320 7.13 -1.26 -0.92
C ALA A 320 7.47 -2.15 0.28
N LEU A 321 7.17 -1.72 1.50
CA LEU A 321 7.45 -2.50 2.70
C LEU A 321 6.64 -3.80 2.73
N ASN A 322 5.35 -3.75 2.42
CA ASN A 322 4.51 -4.95 2.41
C ASN A 322 5.06 -5.99 1.41
N ALA A 323 5.46 -5.55 0.21
CA ALA A 323 6.06 -6.43 -0.78
C ALA A 323 7.41 -7.01 -0.31
N VAL A 324 8.26 -6.21 0.36
CA VAL A 324 9.52 -6.72 0.95
C VAL A 324 9.24 -7.71 2.06
N GLN A 325 8.27 -7.47 2.93
CA GLN A 325 7.87 -8.40 3.99
C GLN A 325 7.32 -9.72 3.42
N ILE A 326 6.62 -9.71 2.28
CA ILE A 326 6.22 -10.94 1.56
C ILE A 326 7.47 -11.73 1.17
N ALA A 327 8.47 -11.06 0.58
CA ALA A 327 9.72 -11.71 0.20
C ALA A 327 10.49 -12.25 1.41
N GLU A 328 10.58 -11.49 2.50
CA GLU A 328 11.20 -11.93 3.76
C GLU A 328 10.52 -13.18 4.34
N TYR A 329 9.19 -13.23 4.26
CA TYR A 329 8.44 -14.44 4.66
C TYR A 329 8.83 -15.64 3.82
N LEU A 330 8.87 -15.52 2.48
CA LEU A 330 9.26 -16.61 1.58
C LEU A 330 10.69 -17.11 1.85
N ILE A 331 11.62 -16.21 2.13
CA ILE A 331 13.00 -16.55 2.51
C ILE A 331 13.01 -17.30 3.84
N LYS A 332 12.32 -16.78 4.84
CA LYS A 332 12.24 -17.37 6.19
C LYS A 332 11.75 -18.82 6.17
N VAL A 333 10.80 -19.13 5.31
CA VAL A 333 10.23 -20.48 5.19
C VAL A 333 10.95 -21.37 4.15
N GLY A 334 12.04 -20.86 3.54
CA GLY A 334 12.83 -21.62 2.55
C GLY A 334 12.13 -21.86 1.22
N ASN A 335 11.15 -21.00 0.86
CA ASN A 335 10.34 -21.14 -0.34
C ASN A 335 10.90 -20.35 -1.56
N VAL A 336 11.93 -19.55 -1.35
CA VAL A 336 12.80 -18.91 -2.34
C VAL A 336 14.24 -19.11 -1.89
N LYS A 337 15.15 -19.37 -2.83
CA LYS A 337 16.57 -19.71 -2.55
C LYS A 337 17.40 -18.49 -2.14
#